data_77f6533bb4a9a464a6a23b106a0aab59
#
_entry.id   77f6533bb4a9a464a6a23b106a0aab59
#
_cell.length_a   1.000
_cell.length_b   1.000
_cell.length_c   1.000
_cell.angle_alpha   90.00
_cell.angle_beta   90.00
_cell.angle_gamma   90.00
#
_symmetry.space_group_name_H-M   'P 1'
#
loop_
_entity.id
_entity.type
_entity.pdbx_description
1 polymer ?
#
loop_
_entity_poly.entity_id
_entity_poly.type
_entity_poly.pdbx_seq_one_letter_code
_entity_poly.pdbx_strand_id
1 'polypeptide(L)'
;MSDYELNKTIKRICDEFIDNHFEFTDNLRDVPVWSQAPDTLIQELLESKIPNEGRPLDEVYQQLQSEVYKYSLIGNHPRSFGFVPGVPTKLSFLGDMMTSAYNLHGSNWINASAASTLESNMIRWLGSKIGYSEVSGGIFVSGGSMANLTGIVAGRDHSIPEDKRHLGIAYISDQTHHSVEKGLLIAGFTHNQIRKIASNELFQIDVDALQKSIVSDLEKGLIPGLIIASAGTTNTGSVDNIQAISELATKHNIWLHVDGAYGA
;
A
#
# COMPACT_ATOMS: atom_id res chain seq x y z
N MET A 1 -33.53 23.46 -4.69
CA MET A 1 -33.64 22.32 -5.65
C MET A 1 -34.39 21.22 -4.94
N SER A 2 -35.40 20.59 -5.54
CA SER A 2 -36.08 19.42 -4.92
C SER A 2 -35.17 18.20 -4.98
N ASP A 3 -35.40 17.22 -4.07
CA ASP A 3 -34.62 15.96 -4.09
C ASP A 3 -34.73 15.24 -5.45
N TYR A 4 -35.86 15.35 -6.11
CA TYR A 4 -36.05 14.78 -7.44
C TYR A 4 -35.11 15.43 -8.49
N GLU A 5 -35.02 16.76 -8.53
CA GLU A 5 -34.14 17.48 -9.44
C GLU A 5 -32.65 17.21 -9.11
N LEU A 6 -32.31 17.12 -7.83
CA LEU A 6 -30.96 16.75 -7.39
C LEU A 6 -30.57 15.35 -7.89
N ASN A 7 -31.42 14.35 -7.66
CA ASN A 7 -31.20 12.99 -8.10
C ASN A 7 -31.04 12.88 -9.62
N LYS A 8 -31.83 13.61 -10.39
CA LYS A 8 -31.75 13.67 -11.84
C LYS A 8 -30.41 14.27 -12.31
N THR A 9 -29.97 15.34 -11.65
CA THR A 9 -28.69 15.98 -11.95
C THR A 9 -27.53 15.07 -11.63
N ILE A 10 -27.53 14.44 -10.44
CA ILE A 10 -26.48 13.47 -10.04
C ILE A 10 -26.40 12.33 -11.07
N LYS A 11 -27.55 11.73 -11.41
CA LYS A 11 -27.56 10.63 -12.39
C LYS A 11 -26.93 11.06 -13.72
N ARG A 12 -27.30 12.20 -14.25
CA ARG A 12 -26.76 12.72 -15.52
C ARG A 12 -25.24 12.94 -15.44
N ILE A 13 -24.75 13.53 -14.34
CA ILE A 13 -23.32 13.74 -14.14
C ILE A 13 -22.58 12.40 -14.00
N CYS A 14 -23.16 11.40 -13.34
CA CYS A 14 -22.57 10.07 -13.25
C CYS A 14 -22.48 9.41 -14.63
N ASP A 15 -23.55 9.45 -15.43
CA ASP A 15 -23.56 8.90 -16.79
C ASP A 15 -22.48 9.59 -17.65
N GLU A 16 -22.42 10.92 -17.65
CA GLU A 16 -21.40 11.71 -18.37
C GLU A 16 -19.97 11.40 -17.89
N PHE A 17 -19.76 11.29 -16.57
CA PHE A 17 -18.45 10.94 -16.00
C PHE A 17 -18.00 9.55 -16.42
N ILE A 18 -18.89 8.56 -16.40
CA ILE A 18 -18.57 7.19 -16.79
C ILE A 18 -18.16 7.15 -18.27
N ASP A 19 -18.94 7.78 -19.15
CA ASP A 19 -18.67 7.80 -20.60
C ASP A 19 -17.32 8.49 -20.87
N ASN A 20 -17.10 9.67 -20.31
CA ASN A 20 -15.84 10.42 -20.44
C ASN A 20 -14.64 9.65 -19.89
N HIS A 21 -14.79 8.99 -18.75
CA HIS A 21 -13.71 8.19 -18.16
C HIS A 21 -13.36 6.97 -19.01
N PHE A 22 -14.34 6.30 -19.58
CA PHE A 22 -14.08 5.15 -20.46
C PHE A 22 -13.44 5.58 -21.78
N GLU A 23 -13.91 6.68 -22.37
CA GLU A 23 -13.27 7.27 -23.54
C GLU A 23 -11.82 7.68 -23.25
N PHE A 24 -11.57 8.35 -22.11
CA PHE A 24 -10.24 8.71 -21.67
C PHE A 24 -9.33 7.48 -21.51
N THR A 25 -9.80 6.42 -20.84
CA THR A 25 -9.00 5.21 -20.63
C THR A 25 -8.72 4.42 -21.91
N ASP A 26 -9.63 4.47 -22.88
CA ASP A 26 -9.44 3.81 -24.18
C ASP A 26 -8.45 4.60 -25.08
N ASN A 27 -8.28 5.91 -24.84
CA ASN A 27 -7.41 6.82 -25.59
C ASN A 27 -6.17 7.30 -24.83
N LEU A 28 -5.71 6.58 -23.80
CA LEU A 28 -4.58 6.99 -22.96
C LEU A 28 -3.30 7.31 -23.74
N ARG A 29 -3.07 6.68 -24.90
CA ARG A 29 -1.87 6.91 -25.72
C ARG A 29 -1.76 8.34 -26.26
N ASP A 30 -2.88 9.03 -26.36
CA ASP A 30 -3.00 10.35 -26.96
C ASP A 30 -2.85 11.49 -25.95
N VAL A 31 -2.77 11.15 -24.67
CA VAL A 31 -2.60 12.12 -23.58
C VAL A 31 -1.18 12.05 -22.98
N PRO A 32 -0.70 13.11 -22.30
CA PRO A 32 0.56 13.07 -21.58
C PRO A 32 0.51 12.07 -20.40
N VAL A 33 1.65 11.40 -20.12
CA VAL A 33 1.78 10.52 -18.95
C VAL A 33 1.59 11.28 -17.64
N TRP A 34 1.99 12.54 -17.64
CA TRP A 34 1.97 13.42 -16.49
C TRP A 34 1.72 14.87 -16.93
N SER A 35 0.95 15.59 -16.17
CA SER A 35 0.71 17.03 -16.35
C SER A 35 0.81 17.71 -14.98
N GLN A 36 1.57 18.81 -14.92
CA GLN A 36 1.67 19.66 -13.74
C GLN A 36 0.70 20.83 -13.84
N ALA A 37 0.02 21.15 -12.75
CA ALA A 37 -0.79 22.35 -12.68
C ALA A 37 0.10 23.60 -12.80
N PRO A 38 -0.33 24.63 -13.54
CA PRO A 38 0.36 25.91 -13.59
C PRO A 38 0.44 26.56 -12.20
N ASP A 39 1.53 27.27 -11.91
CA ASP A 39 1.72 27.95 -10.63
C ASP A 39 0.58 28.93 -10.28
N THR A 40 0.00 29.58 -11.29
CA THR A 40 -1.17 30.47 -11.12
C THR A 40 -2.37 29.71 -10.58
N LEU A 41 -2.68 28.55 -11.15
CA LEU A 41 -3.78 27.71 -10.66
C LEU A 41 -3.50 27.19 -9.23
N ILE A 42 -2.25 26.79 -8.94
CA ILE A 42 -1.86 26.36 -7.61
C ILE A 42 -2.11 27.48 -6.59
N GLN A 43 -1.73 28.71 -6.91
CA GLN A 43 -1.96 29.87 -6.04
C GLN A 43 -3.46 30.16 -5.86
N GLU A 44 -4.23 30.15 -6.94
CA GLU A 44 -5.69 30.33 -6.90
C GLU A 44 -6.36 29.28 -5.98
N LEU A 45 -5.97 28.01 -6.09
CA LEU A 45 -6.48 26.94 -5.23
C LEU A 45 -6.08 27.11 -3.76
N LEU A 46 -4.83 27.54 -3.49
CA LEU A 46 -4.35 27.81 -2.12
C LEU A 46 -5.07 28.99 -1.46
N GLU A 47 -5.40 30.02 -2.23
CA GLU A 47 -6.09 31.21 -1.74
C GLU A 47 -7.62 31.05 -1.72
N SER A 48 -8.14 29.98 -2.33
CA SER A 48 -9.57 29.72 -2.39
C SER A 48 -10.16 29.51 -1.00
N LYS A 49 -11.29 30.16 -0.74
CA LYS A 49 -12.00 30.02 0.53
C LYS A 49 -13.16 29.04 0.36
N ILE A 50 -13.45 28.33 1.43
CA ILE A 50 -14.67 27.50 1.49
C ILE A 50 -15.88 28.45 1.32
N PRO A 51 -16.72 28.25 0.30
CA PRO A 51 -17.88 29.11 0.07
C PRO A 51 -18.92 28.93 1.19
N ASN A 52 -19.56 30.03 1.58
CA ASN A 52 -20.63 29.99 2.57
C ASN A 52 -21.95 29.42 2.00
N GLU A 53 -22.09 29.40 0.71
CA GLU A 53 -23.25 28.87 -0.01
C GLU A 53 -22.83 27.78 -1.00
N GLY A 54 -23.74 26.84 -1.26
CA GLY A 54 -23.52 25.79 -2.25
C GLY A 54 -23.46 26.37 -3.67
N ARG A 55 -22.70 25.72 -4.53
CA ARG A 55 -22.59 26.02 -5.97
C ARG A 55 -23.38 25.02 -6.80
N PRO A 56 -23.80 25.36 -8.02
CA PRO A 56 -24.36 24.40 -8.97
C PRO A 56 -23.44 23.20 -9.16
N LEU A 57 -24.00 21.98 -9.09
CA LEU A 57 -23.22 20.74 -9.13
C LEU A 57 -22.46 20.60 -10.47
N ASP A 58 -23.03 21.06 -11.56
CA ASP A 58 -22.38 21.09 -12.87
C ASP A 58 -21.11 21.92 -12.88
N GLU A 59 -21.13 23.10 -12.26
CA GLU A 59 -19.95 23.95 -12.18
C GLU A 59 -18.83 23.29 -11.36
N VAL A 60 -19.19 22.66 -10.24
CA VAL A 60 -18.22 21.94 -9.40
C VAL A 60 -17.64 20.75 -10.15
N TYR A 61 -18.46 19.99 -10.88
CA TYR A 61 -18.01 18.87 -11.70
C TYR A 61 -17.02 19.33 -12.78
N GLN A 62 -17.36 20.36 -13.54
CA GLN A 62 -16.49 20.88 -14.59
C GLN A 62 -15.18 21.44 -14.03
N GLN A 63 -15.23 22.12 -12.90
CA GLN A 63 -14.04 22.63 -12.22
C GLN A 63 -13.11 21.48 -11.78
N LEU A 64 -13.63 20.43 -11.16
CA LEU A 64 -12.84 19.26 -10.78
C LEU A 64 -12.16 18.60 -11.98
N GLN A 65 -12.88 18.48 -13.11
CA GLN A 65 -12.31 17.89 -14.32
C GLN A 65 -11.18 18.75 -14.93
N SER A 66 -11.39 20.05 -15.02
CA SER A 66 -10.47 20.96 -15.71
C SER A 66 -9.28 21.43 -14.83
N GLU A 67 -9.47 21.54 -13.51
CA GLU A 67 -8.50 22.15 -12.61
C GLU A 67 -7.83 21.16 -11.66
N VAL A 68 -8.42 19.98 -11.43
CA VAL A 68 -7.88 19.00 -10.46
C VAL A 68 -7.44 17.72 -11.16
N TYR A 69 -8.38 16.97 -11.76
CA TYR A 69 -8.10 15.63 -12.29
C TYR A 69 -7.23 15.66 -13.55
N LYS A 70 -7.27 16.74 -14.31
CA LYS A 70 -6.41 16.95 -15.49
C LYS A 70 -4.93 16.93 -15.15
N TYR A 71 -4.55 17.38 -13.93
CA TYR A 71 -3.16 17.53 -13.51
C TYR A 71 -2.76 16.40 -12.59
N SER A 72 -2.38 15.27 -13.17
CA SER A 72 -1.98 14.08 -12.42
C SER A 72 -0.97 13.23 -13.17
N LEU A 73 -0.34 12.32 -12.45
CA LEU A 73 0.38 11.19 -13.04
C LEU A 73 -0.64 10.08 -13.37
N ILE A 74 -0.67 9.64 -14.61
CA ILE A 74 -1.55 8.57 -15.07
C ILE A 74 -0.80 7.25 -14.96
N GLY A 75 -0.98 6.57 -13.81
CA GLY A 75 -0.25 5.34 -13.48
C GLY A 75 -0.51 4.18 -14.44
N ASN A 76 -1.70 4.08 -15.02
CA ASN A 76 -2.07 3.07 -16.01
C ASN A 76 -1.78 3.48 -17.45
N HIS A 77 -1.08 4.60 -17.68
CA HIS A 77 -0.69 5.02 -19.02
C HIS A 77 0.33 4.03 -19.63
N PRO A 78 0.18 3.59 -20.89
CA PRO A 78 1.05 2.57 -21.50
C PRO A 78 2.52 2.99 -21.66
N ARG A 79 2.85 4.25 -21.41
CA ARG A 79 4.21 4.80 -21.37
C ARG A 79 4.64 5.22 -19.95
N SER A 80 3.89 4.82 -18.90
CA SER A 80 4.27 5.06 -17.51
C SER A 80 5.11 3.90 -17.01
N PHE A 81 6.38 4.17 -16.69
CA PHE A 81 7.33 3.15 -16.20
C PHE A 81 7.91 3.53 -14.83
N GLY A 82 7.41 4.57 -14.21
CA GLY A 82 7.82 5.02 -12.89
C GLY A 82 6.86 4.56 -11.80
N PHE A 83 7.40 4.41 -10.59
CA PHE A 83 6.65 3.98 -9.42
C PHE A 83 6.10 2.55 -9.54
N VAL A 84 5.19 2.18 -8.65
CA VAL A 84 4.51 0.87 -8.65
C VAL A 84 3.01 1.10 -8.41
N PRO A 85 2.30 1.74 -9.34
CA PRO A 85 0.88 1.99 -9.20
C PRO A 85 0.07 0.71 -9.45
N GLY A 86 -0.99 0.53 -8.66
CA GLY A 86 -2.06 -0.40 -9.04
C GLY A 86 -2.78 0.12 -10.28
N VAL A 87 -3.01 -0.76 -11.25
CA VAL A 87 -3.76 -0.38 -12.48
C VAL A 87 -5.24 -0.60 -12.25
N PRO A 88 -6.08 0.46 -12.22
CA PRO A 88 -7.51 0.31 -12.09
C PRO A 88 -8.10 -0.33 -13.35
N THR A 89 -9.12 -1.15 -13.18
CA THR A 89 -9.92 -1.72 -14.25
C THR A 89 -11.31 -1.09 -14.26
N LYS A 90 -12.03 -1.16 -15.40
CA LYS A 90 -13.43 -0.73 -15.45
C LYS A 90 -14.30 -1.47 -14.42
N LEU A 91 -13.94 -2.71 -14.07
CA LEU A 91 -14.65 -3.49 -13.06
C LEU A 91 -14.33 -3.06 -11.63
N SER A 92 -13.06 -2.73 -11.33
CA SER A 92 -12.68 -2.21 -10.01
C SER A 92 -13.34 -0.86 -9.71
N PHE A 93 -13.45 0.00 -10.72
CA PHE A 93 -14.19 1.27 -10.63
C PHE A 93 -15.65 1.04 -10.22
N LEU A 94 -16.35 0.07 -10.84
CA LEU A 94 -17.72 -0.29 -10.45
C LEU A 94 -17.77 -0.82 -9.00
N GLY A 95 -16.81 -1.62 -8.60
CA GLY A 95 -16.71 -2.13 -7.23
C GLY A 95 -16.56 -1.00 -6.20
N ASP A 96 -15.70 -0.02 -6.49
CA ASP A 96 -15.48 1.14 -5.63
C ASP A 96 -16.74 2.02 -5.52
N MET A 97 -17.46 2.24 -6.62
CA MET A 97 -18.75 2.94 -6.62
C MET A 97 -19.77 2.25 -5.70
N MET A 98 -19.90 0.92 -5.81
CA MET A 98 -20.82 0.14 -4.98
C MET A 98 -20.40 0.22 -3.50
N THR A 99 -19.13 0.05 -3.20
CA THR A 99 -18.60 0.12 -1.84
C THR A 99 -18.85 1.50 -1.23
N SER A 100 -18.60 2.56 -1.97
CA SER A 100 -18.85 3.93 -1.54
C SER A 100 -20.34 4.21 -1.30
N ALA A 101 -21.22 3.71 -2.19
CA ALA A 101 -22.66 3.90 -2.08
C ALA A 101 -23.28 3.20 -0.88
N TYR A 102 -22.86 1.95 -0.60
CA TYR A 102 -23.38 1.19 0.55
C TYR A 102 -22.66 1.54 1.86
N ASN A 103 -21.43 2.02 1.81
CA ASN A 103 -20.63 2.45 2.96
C ASN A 103 -20.74 1.49 4.15
N LEU A 104 -20.48 0.21 3.93
CA LEU A 104 -20.67 -0.84 4.95
C LEU A 104 -19.71 -0.62 6.11
N HIS A 105 -20.22 -0.71 7.33
CA HIS A 105 -19.41 -0.63 8.54
C HIS A 105 -18.73 -1.97 8.84
N GLY A 106 -17.52 -2.16 8.26
CA GLY A 106 -16.74 -3.40 8.37
C GLY A 106 -15.96 -3.60 9.67
N SER A 107 -16.23 -2.84 10.76
CA SER A 107 -15.44 -2.90 12.00
C SER A 107 -15.59 -4.21 12.77
N ASN A 108 -16.65 -4.95 12.53
CA ASN A 108 -16.87 -6.26 13.12
C ASN A 108 -17.81 -7.12 12.27
N TRP A 109 -17.78 -8.42 12.51
CA TRP A 109 -18.56 -9.39 11.76
C TRP A 109 -20.07 -9.20 11.90
N ILE A 110 -20.56 -8.73 13.05
CA ILE A 110 -22.00 -8.52 13.28
C ILE A 110 -22.56 -7.44 12.35
N ASN A 111 -21.80 -6.36 12.14
CA ASN A 111 -22.27 -5.23 11.34
C ASN A 111 -22.23 -5.51 9.83
N ALA A 112 -21.31 -6.37 9.37
CA ALA A 112 -21.10 -6.64 7.96
C ALA A 112 -20.68 -8.11 7.72
N SER A 113 -21.45 -9.07 8.24
CA SER A 113 -21.09 -10.50 8.26
C SER A 113 -20.78 -11.06 6.86
N ALA A 114 -21.61 -10.73 5.86
CA ALA A 114 -21.38 -11.20 4.49
C ALA A 114 -20.09 -10.60 3.88
N ALA A 115 -19.85 -9.30 4.05
CA ALA A 115 -18.65 -8.64 3.55
C ALA A 115 -17.39 -9.19 4.25
N SER A 116 -17.43 -9.34 5.57
CA SER A 116 -16.32 -9.92 6.35
C SER A 116 -16.04 -11.40 5.95
N THR A 117 -17.08 -12.16 5.62
CA THR A 117 -16.92 -13.52 5.12
C THR A 117 -16.28 -13.55 3.73
N LEU A 118 -16.70 -12.65 2.84
CA LEU A 118 -16.08 -12.50 1.51
C LEU A 118 -14.60 -12.09 1.62
N GLU A 119 -14.29 -11.12 2.49
CA GLU A 119 -12.90 -10.72 2.75
C GLU A 119 -12.06 -11.91 3.20
N SER A 120 -12.52 -12.66 4.18
CA SER A 120 -11.84 -13.86 4.69
C SER A 120 -11.62 -14.92 3.59
N ASN A 121 -12.60 -15.09 2.69
CA ASN A 121 -12.48 -16.01 1.56
C ASN A 121 -11.46 -15.54 0.54
N MET A 122 -11.45 -14.23 0.22
CA MET A 122 -10.47 -13.66 -0.71
C MET A 122 -9.04 -13.73 -0.16
N ILE A 123 -8.86 -13.48 1.15
CA ILE A 123 -7.56 -13.62 1.82
C ILE A 123 -7.05 -15.06 1.74
N ARG A 124 -7.91 -16.06 2.02
CA ARG A 124 -7.54 -17.48 1.88
C ARG A 124 -7.20 -17.85 0.45
N TRP A 125 -7.97 -17.35 -0.51
CA TRP A 125 -7.69 -17.58 -1.93
C TRP A 125 -6.34 -16.98 -2.33
N LEU A 126 -6.03 -15.73 -1.96
CA LEU A 126 -4.73 -15.10 -2.21
C LEU A 126 -3.60 -15.89 -1.52
N GLY A 127 -3.77 -16.23 -0.24
CA GLY A 127 -2.82 -17.05 0.50
C GLY A 127 -2.50 -18.37 -0.20
N SER A 128 -3.52 -19.05 -0.74
CA SER A 128 -3.32 -20.30 -1.49
C SER A 128 -2.47 -20.10 -2.77
N LYS A 129 -2.54 -18.91 -3.40
CA LYS A 129 -1.75 -18.62 -4.62
C LYS A 129 -0.26 -18.43 -4.33
N ILE A 130 0.08 -18.01 -3.12
CA ILE A 130 1.47 -17.84 -2.66
C ILE A 130 1.94 -18.98 -1.74
N GLY A 131 1.17 -20.07 -1.64
CA GLY A 131 1.55 -21.28 -0.94
C GLY A 131 1.36 -21.25 0.58
N TYR A 132 0.55 -20.33 1.11
CA TYR A 132 0.21 -20.31 2.53
C TYR A 132 -0.79 -21.44 2.87
N SER A 133 -0.74 -21.90 4.12
CA SER A 133 -1.65 -22.93 4.61
C SER A 133 -3.09 -22.40 4.71
N GLU A 134 -4.08 -23.32 4.69
CA GLU A 134 -5.51 -22.99 4.78
C GLU A 134 -5.91 -22.31 6.10
N VAL A 135 -5.08 -22.45 7.15
CA VAL A 135 -5.29 -21.79 8.45
C VAL A 135 -4.70 -20.39 8.51
N SER A 136 -4.02 -19.94 7.45
CA SER A 136 -3.47 -18.60 7.40
C SER A 136 -4.58 -17.56 7.33
N GLY A 137 -4.45 -16.51 8.12
CA GLY A 137 -5.35 -15.36 8.12
C GLY A 137 -4.69 -14.11 7.54
N GLY A 138 -5.47 -13.05 7.47
CA GLY A 138 -4.99 -11.76 7.00
C GLY A 138 -6.09 -10.70 7.06
N ILE A 139 -5.78 -9.53 6.54
CA ILE A 139 -6.69 -8.40 6.45
C ILE A 139 -6.33 -7.55 5.24
N PHE A 140 -7.32 -7.01 4.53
CA PHE A 140 -7.09 -5.95 3.56
C PHE A 140 -6.92 -4.61 4.27
N VAL A 141 -5.93 -3.85 3.83
CA VAL A 141 -5.58 -2.53 4.38
C VAL A 141 -5.46 -1.49 3.27
N SER A 142 -5.31 -0.22 3.64
CA SER A 142 -5.34 0.92 2.71
C SER A 142 -4.12 1.02 1.76
N GLY A 143 -3.15 0.11 1.87
CA GLY A 143 -1.98 0.06 0.99
C GLY A 143 -0.76 -0.58 1.64
N GLY A 144 0.34 -0.75 0.87
CA GLY A 144 1.55 -1.44 1.29
C GLY A 144 2.18 -0.91 2.58
N SER A 145 2.11 0.40 2.84
CA SER A 145 2.62 0.97 4.10
C SER A 145 1.87 0.44 5.33
N MET A 146 0.54 0.31 5.26
CA MET A 146 -0.26 -0.27 6.34
C MET A 146 -0.09 -1.79 6.42
N ALA A 147 0.08 -2.47 5.28
CA ALA A 147 0.38 -3.89 5.24
C ALA A 147 1.72 -4.19 5.94
N ASN A 148 2.78 -3.42 5.61
CA ASN A 148 4.08 -3.52 6.28
C ASN A 148 3.98 -3.25 7.78
N LEU A 149 3.28 -2.17 8.19
CA LEU A 149 3.08 -1.87 9.61
C LEU A 149 2.35 -3.02 10.33
N THR A 150 1.30 -3.58 9.73
CA THR A 150 0.54 -4.69 10.30
C THR A 150 1.42 -5.93 10.49
N GLY A 151 2.20 -6.31 9.47
CA GLY A 151 3.12 -7.44 9.53
C GLY A 151 4.26 -7.23 10.54
N ILE A 152 4.79 -6.00 10.62
CA ILE A 152 5.83 -5.63 11.60
C ILE A 152 5.30 -5.73 13.03
N VAL A 153 4.11 -5.19 13.32
CA VAL A 153 3.50 -5.26 14.65
C VAL A 153 3.23 -6.71 15.05
N ALA A 154 2.64 -7.50 14.14
CA ALA A 154 2.39 -8.92 14.39
C ALA A 154 3.71 -9.68 14.67
N GLY A 155 4.73 -9.44 13.84
CA GLY A 155 6.04 -10.06 14.01
C GLY A 155 6.74 -9.65 15.30
N ARG A 156 6.70 -8.36 15.65
CA ARG A 156 7.24 -7.85 16.93
C ARG A 156 6.58 -8.55 18.14
N ASP A 157 5.26 -8.57 18.14
CA ASP A 157 4.51 -9.10 19.29
C ASP A 157 4.63 -10.63 19.41
N HIS A 158 4.86 -11.31 18.27
CA HIS A 158 5.15 -12.74 18.26
C HIS A 158 6.57 -13.07 18.75
N SER A 159 7.57 -12.28 18.32
CA SER A 159 8.99 -12.68 18.46
C SER A 159 9.71 -12.03 19.63
N ILE A 160 9.21 -10.89 20.13
CA ILE A 160 9.89 -10.10 21.16
C ILE A 160 8.98 -9.95 22.38
N PRO A 161 9.34 -10.53 23.54
CA PRO A 161 8.59 -10.33 24.78
C PRO A 161 8.43 -8.85 25.11
N GLU A 162 7.28 -8.48 25.66
CA GLU A 162 6.90 -7.07 25.90
C GLU A 162 7.91 -6.35 26.81
N ASP A 163 8.35 -7.00 27.87
CA ASP A 163 9.34 -6.49 28.82
C ASP A 163 10.77 -6.37 28.23
N LYS A 164 11.02 -7.04 27.08
CA LYS A 164 12.32 -7.08 26.39
C LYS A 164 12.32 -6.34 25.05
N ARG A 165 11.30 -5.55 24.75
CA ARG A 165 11.23 -4.81 23.47
C ARG A 165 12.43 -3.91 23.21
N HIS A 166 13.07 -3.41 24.27
CA HIS A 166 14.29 -2.60 24.17
C HIS A 166 15.53 -3.37 23.68
N LEU A 167 15.50 -4.71 23.72
CA LEU A 167 16.55 -5.60 23.20
C LEU A 167 16.25 -6.10 21.79
N GLY A 168 15.03 -5.90 21.28
CA GLY A 168 14.60 -6.40 20.00
C GLY A 168 15.32 -5.74 18.84
N ILE A 169 15.71 -6.54 17.83
CA ILE A 169 16.38 -6.07 16.61
C ILE A 169 15.57 -6.46 15.38
N ALA A 170 15.46 -5.52 14.44
CA ALA A 170 14.91 -5.74 13.12
C ALA A 170 15.99 -5.56 12.04
N TYR A 171 16.00 -6.44 11.04
CA TYR A 171 16.95 -6.44 9.94
C TYR A 171 16.24 -6.08 8.64
N ILE A 172 16.75 -5.10 7.91
CA ILE A 172 16.25 -4.63 6.62
C ILE A 172 17.42 -4.46 5.65
N SER A 173 17.15 -4.47 4.35
CA SER A 173 18.14 -4.09 3.33
C SER A 173 18.23 -2.58 3.17
N ASP A 174 19.34 -2.08 2.63
CA ASP A 174 19.49 -0.70 2.15
C ASP A 174 18.58 -0.41 0.93
N GLN A 175 18.00 -1.45 0.29
CA GLN A 175 17.03 -1.34 -0.80
C GLN A 175 15.57 -1.42 -0.32
N THR A 176 15.34 -1.68 0.96
CA THR A 176 13.99 -1.82 1.53
C THR A 176 13.22 -0.50 1.39
N HIS A 177 11.94 -0.58 1.01
CA HIS A 177 11.08 0.59 0.88
C HIS A 177 10.97 1.36 2.20
N HIS A 178 11.02 2.69 2.13
CA HIS A 178 11.03 3.58 3.31
C HIS A 178 9.85 3.38 4.28
N SER A 179 8.71 2.84 3.80
CA SER A 179 7.56 2.53 4.65
C SER A 179 7.88 1.50 5.73
N VAL A 180 8.82 0.59 5.48
CA VAL A 180 9.24 -0.44 6.43
C VAL A 180 9.98 0.19 7.61
N GLU A 181 11.02 1.02 7.35
CA GLU A 181 11.73 1.73 8.42
C GLU A 181 10.77 2.63 9.22
N LYS A 182 9.90 3.36 8.51
CA LYS A 182 8.85 4.17 9.14
C LYS A 182 7.89 3.31 9.98
N GLY A 183 7.49 2.15 9.47
CA GLY A 183 6.63 1.20 10.19
C GLY A 183 7.31 0.64 11.46
N LEU A 184 8.60 0.32 11.39
CA LEU A 184 9.40 -0.11 12.55
C LEU A 184 9.45 0.99 13.62
N LEU A 185 9.70 2.26 13.25
CA LEU A 185 9.71 3.38 14.18
C LEU A 185 8.32 3.59 14.83
N ILE A 186 7.25 3.52 14.07
CA ILE A 186 5.86 3.59 14.58
C ILE A 186 5.57 2.43 15.53
N ALA A 187 6.08 1.22 15.21
CA ALA A 187 5.97 0.04 16.07
C ALA A 187 6.83 0.10 17.33
N GLY A 188 7.58 1.19 17.54
CA GLY A 188 8.36 1.45 18.75
C GLY A 188 9.81 0.98 18.71
N PHE A 189 10.32 0.55 17.55
CA PHE A 189 11.76 0.35 17.39
C PHE A 189 12.48 1.70 17.33
N THR A 190 13.66 1.79 17.90
CA THR A 190 14.57 2.93 17.73
C THR A 190 15.51 2.69 16.55
N HIS A 191 16.15 3.74 16.03
CA HIS A 191 17.14 3.58 14.96
C HIS A 191 18.28 2.61 15.32
N ASN A 192 18.66 2.55 16.60
CA ASN A 192 19.69 1.62 17.08
C ASN A 192 19.24 0.15 17.08
N GLN A 193 17.96 -0.12 16.93
CA GLN A 193 17.38 -1.47 16.87
C GLN A 193 17.14 -1.92 15.41
N ILE A 194 17.40 -1.05 14.44
CA ILE A 194 17.24 -1.33 13.02
C ILE A 194 18.61 -1.54 12.39
N ARG A 195 18.87 -2.75 11.89
CA ARG A 195 20.09 -3.09 11.14
C ARG A 195 19.84 -2.95 9.66
N LYS A 196 20.50 -2.01 9.04
CA LYS A 196 20.54 -1.89 7.57
C LYS A 196 21.67 -2.75 7.04
N ILE A 197 21.30 -3.86 6.41
CA ILE A 197 22.24 -4.80 5.77
C ILE A 197 22.49 -4.33 4.35
N ALA A 198 23.76 -4.29 3.95
CA ALA A 198 24.11 -3.93 2.58
C ALA A 198 23.52 -4.93 1.58
N SER A 199 23.17 -4.45 0.40
CA SER A 199 22.80 -5.31 -0.73
C SER A 199 24.06 -5.78 -1.49
N ASN A 200 23.92 -6.93 -2.17
CA ASN A 200 24.90 -7.45 -3.11
C ASN A 200 24.82 -6.72 -4.47
N GLU A 201 25.64 -7.16 -5.44
CA GLU A 201 25.67 -6.57 -6.80
C GLU A 201 24.36 -6.71 -7.58
N LEU A 202 23.45 -7.62 -7.14
CA LEU A 202 22.12 -7.82 -7.70
C LEU A 202 21.06 -7.02 -6.96
N PHE A 203 21.44 -6.12 -6.06
CA PHE A 203 20.55 -5.34 -5.18
C PHE A 203 19.68 -6.21 -4.27
N GLN A 204 20.10 -7.44 -3.96
CA GLN A 204 19.47 -8.31 -2.98
C GLN A 204 20.17 -8.14 -1.62
N ILE A 205 19.44 -8.33 -0.51
CA ILE A 205 20.08 -8.35 0.80
C ILE A 205 21.22 -9.36 0.83
N ASP A 206 22.39 -8.95 1.31
CA ASP A 206 23.53 -9.88 1.47
C ASP A 206 23.25 -10.82 2.66
N VAL A 207 22.98 -12.10 2.33
CA VAL A 207 22.60 -13.13 3.32
C VAL A 207 23.77 -13.44 4.27
N ASP A 208 25.01 -13.40 3.80
CA ASP A 208 26.17 -13.64 4.66
C ASP A 208 26.40 -12.49 5.65
N ALA A 209 26.21 -11.24 5.18
CA ALA A 209 26.24 -10.06 6.03
C ALA A 209 25.10 -10.07 7.06
N LEU A 210 23.89 -10.47 6.64
CA LEU A 210 22.74 -10.66 7.52
C LEU A 210 23.05 -11.69 8.60
N GLN A 211 23.56 -12.86 8.24
CA GLN A 211 23.93 -13.92 9.19
C GLN A 211 24.98 -13.44 10.21
N LYS A 212 26.03 -12.75 9.75
CA LYS A 212 27.05 -12.17 10.64
C LYS A 212 26.47 -11.17 11.62
N SER A 213 25.55 -10.31 11.15
CA SER A 213 24.87 -9.33 12.00
C SER A 213 24.01 -10.00 13.07
N ILE A 214 23.23 -11.04 12.72
CA ILE A 214 22.41 -11.80 13.64
C ILE A 214 23.29 -12.45 14.74
N VAL A 215 24.37 -13.12 14.35
CA VAL A 215 25.27 -13.77 15.30
C VAL A 215 25.89 -12.74 16.27
N SER A 216 26.37 -11.61 15.74
CA SER A 216 26.92 -10.53 16.56
C SER A 216 25.91 -9.94 17.55
N ASP A 217 24.64 -9.79 17.15
CA ASP A 217 23.61 -9.26 18.03
C ASP A 217 23.24 -10.29 19.13
N LEU A 218 23.20 -11.59 18.80
CA LEU A 218 23.00 -12.66 19.80
C LEU A 218 24.14 -12.69 20.83
N GLU A 219 25.40 -12.55 20.41
CA GLU A 219 26.57 -12.49 21.34
C GLU A 219 26.50 -11.30 22.30
N LYS A 220 25.81 -10.21 21.89
CA LYS A 220 25.57 -9.04 22.75
C LYS A 220 24.34 -9.17 23.65
N GLY A 221 23.65 -10.31 23.62
CA GLY A 221 22.43 -10.55 24.40
C GLY A 221 21.21 -9.82 23.84
N LEU A 222 21.26 -9.35 22.59
CA LEU A 222 20.11 -8.76 21.89
C LEU A 222 19.20 -9.86 21.33
N ILE A 223 17.98 -9.48 20.95
CA ILE A 223 16.95 -10.40 20.46
C ILE A 223 16.71 -10.11 18.96
N PRO A 224 17.30 -10.89 18.04
CA PRO A 224 16.91 -10.86 16.64
C PRO A 224 15.43 -11.21 16.51
N GLY A 225 14.57 -10.20 16.25
CA GLY A 225 13.11 -10.38 16.26
C GLY A 225 12.52 -10.48 14.87
N LEU A 226 12.95 -9.64 13.95
CA LEU A 226 12.36 -9.54 12.61
C LEU A 226 13.42 -9.47 11.52
N ILE A 227 13.18 -10.17 10.41
CA ILE A 227 13.84 -9.94 9.14
C ILE A 227 12.77 -9.49 8.14
N ILE A 228 13.01 -8.39 7.42
CA ILE A 228 12.13 -7.91 6.38
C ILE A 228 12.84 -8.07 5.03
N ALA A 229 12.36 -9.02 4.23
CA ALA A 229 12.81 -9.27 2.87
C ALA A 229 11.89 -8.56 1.86
N SER A 230 12.38 -8.28 0.67
CA SER A 230 11.63 -7.66 -0.41
C SER A 230 11.42 -8.65 -1.57
N ALA A 231 10.17 -8.83 -1.98
CA ALA A 231 9.82 -9.50 -3.22
C ALA A 231 9.52 -8.45 -4.30
N GLY A 232 10.59 -7.88 -4.85
CA GLY A 232 10.55 -6.76 -5.79
C GLY A 232 10.72 -5.40 -5.11
N THR A 233 11.97 -4.93 -5.02
CA THR A 233 12.26 -3.60 -4.47
C THR A 233 11.73 -2.49 -5.36
N THR A 234 11.27 -1.40 -4.78
CA THR A 234 10.68 -0.26 -5.50
C THR A 234 11.65 0.38 -6.49
N ASN A 235 12.96 0.44 -6.16
CA ASN A 235 13.93 1.14 -6.98
C ASN A 235 14.51 0.27 -8.09
N THR A 236 14.69 -1.03 -7.87
CA THR A 236 15.43 -1.90 -8.78
C THR A 236 14.63 -3.10 -9.28
N GLY A 237 13.47 -3.41 -8.66
CA GLY A 237 12.68 -4.61 -8.94
C GLY A 237 13.35 -5.89 -8.46
N SER A 238 14.47 -5.80 -7.73
CA SER A 238 15.23 -6.97 -7.25
C SER A 238 14.39 -7.76 -6.24
N VAL A 239 14.48 -9.08 -6.32
CA VAL A 239 13.84 -10.01 -5.37
C VAL A 239 14.92 -10.63 -4.50
N ASP A 240 14.81 -10.47 -3.19
CA ASP A 240 15.74 -11.08 -2.23
C ASP A 240 15.73 -12.62 -2.32
N ASN A 241 16.83 -13.26 -1.94
CA ASN A 241 16.85 -14.71 -1.83
C ASN A 241 16.03 -15.19 -0.62
N ILE A 242 14.68 -15.17 -0.81
CA ILE A 242 13.70 -15.47 0.24
C ILE A 242 13.92 -16.86 0.84
N GLN A 243 14.34 -17.84 0.03
CA GLN A 243 14.62 -19.20 0.51
C GLN A 243 15.76 -19.19 1.53
N ALA A 244 16.90 -18.61 1.21
CA ALA A 244 18.05 -18.56 2.11
C ALA A 244 17.75 -17.73 3.38
N ILE A 245 17.01 -16.63 3.23
CA ILE A 245 16.56 -15.80 4.36
C ILE A 245 15.59 -16.58 5.25
N SER A 246 14.67 -17.36 4.68
CA SER A 246 13.72 -18.20 5.43
C SER A 246 14.43 -19.29 6.23
N GLU A 247 15.44 -19.93 5.64
CA GLU A 247 16.27 -20.92 6.35
C GLU A 247 17.00 -20.28 7.55
N LEU A 248 17.56 -19.08 7.34
CA LEU A 248 18.22 -18.33 8.39
C LEU A 248 17.25 -17.89 9.50
N ALA A 249 16.07 -17.39 9.12
CA ALA A 249 15.01 -17.00 10.05
C ALA A 249 14.54 -18.20 10.89
N THR A 250 14.32 -19.34 10.26
CA THR A 250 13.94 -20.60 10.93
C THR A 250 15.02 -21.06 11.92
N LYS A 251 16.29 -21.06 11.48
CA LYS A 251 17.42 -21.47 12.30
C LYS A 251 17.54 -20.67 13.61
N HIS A 252 17.23 -19.39 13.55
CA HIS A 252 17.37 -18.48 14.70
C HIS A 252 16.03 -18.11 15.36
N ASN A 253 14.91 -18.72 14.92
CA ASN A 253 13.55 -18.44 15.40
C ASN A 253 13.19 -16.95 15.28
N ILE A 254 13.46 -16.35 14.13
CA ILE A 254 13.19 -14.94 13.81
C ILE A 254 11.94 -14.87 12.93
N TRP A 255 11.07 -13.88 13.15
CA TRP A 255 9.95 -13.61 12.27
C TRP A 255 10.42 -13.12 10.90
N LEU A 256 9.98 -13.78 9.83
CA LEU A 256 10.21 -13.33 8.48
C LEU A 256 8.96 -12.60 7.96
N HIS A 257 9.11 -11.32 7.66
CA HIS A 257 8.15 -10.53 6.91
C HIS A 257 8.66 -10.35 5.47
N VAL A 258 7.80 -10.60 4.50
CA VAL A 258 8.13 -10.36 3.08
C VAL A 258 7.28 -9.21 2.57
N ASP A 259 7.92 -8.09 2.23
CA ASP A 259 7.28 -7.01 1.50
C ASP A 259 7.11 -7.43 0.04
N GLY A 260 5.91 -7.89 -0.29
CA GLY A 260 5.51 -8.31 -1.61
C GLY A 260 4.57 -7.32 -2.31
N ALA A 261 4.57 -6.05 -1.91
CA ALA A 261 3.68 -5.03 -2.46
C ALA A 261 3.79 -4.89 -3.98
N TYR A 262 4.93 -5.26 -4.56
CA TYR A 262 5.16 -5.26 -6.00
C TYR A 262 5.16 -6.68 -6.61
N GLY A 263 5.86 -7.61 -6.03
CA GLY A 263 6.24 -8.86 -6.68
C GLY A 263 5.54 -10.12 -6.14
N ALA A 264 4.54 -9.99 -5.26
CA ALA A 264 3.77 -11.12 -4.77
C ALA A 264 2.47 -11.33 -5.55
#